data_9ce267573616c3e45bdb4e05b5d52557
#
_entry.id   9ce267573616c3e45bdb4e05b5d52557
#
_cell.length_a   1.000
_cell.length_b   1.000
_cell.length_c   1.000
_cell.angle_alpha   90.00
_cell.angle_beta   90.00
_cell.angle_gamma   90.00
#
_symmetry.space_group_name_H-M   'P 1'
#
loop_
_entity.id
_entity.type
_entity.pdbx_description
1 polymer ?
#
loop_
_entity_poly.entity_id
_entity_poly.type
_entity_poly.pdbx_seq_one_letter_code
_entity_poly.pdbx_strand_id
1 'polypeptide(L)'
;MKQFFVFFLLYTLPIVCINAQNQEPVESKDTWGDYYFINAEYAKAVSAYSSFLGELSLAQQRNLAEAFARTGKMLKAKNTYTAVANSIEANVNDYYRYATLLKDENALANEYREKAFRLAWTTPSLFANDSLLFKKRFNSTFYAITGLKGNTANNEFGLLFLSNDSISDVLYLSDQEKSKKRNSILKRVKTDLPIYNFYPAKLNLKEQSFIRQGTLSSSINSDFQEGPGSYDYKTDYFYFSRSTTRFDQKKTVQLNIYRIKRAEIAQNKIAESLGFNLEGSSAVHPSISPDGKRLYFASDRPNGYGGMDLYYVDIVNNQFSTPVNLGPDVNTAGDEVFPYSFDTEHLFYSSNGKDGLGKMDIFLAEHRIEKRWETFVLGKSINSSQDDFSFGLNKTLNLGFFASNRAGGKGQDDLYTFPFKAEISGLEDAYIYVPSDTLVVATNGVLQNDIKAMNDKDPLQRLLPKAAIQLSETKNGSLTFNSNGSFLYKSTQALSTIDSFAYAV
;
A
#
# COMPACT_ATOMS: atom_id res chain seq x y z
N MET A 1 35.94 -6.43 -13.31
CA MET A 1 35.76 -7.40 -14.40
C MET A 1 36.19 -8.78 -13.91
N LYS A 2 35.26 -9.63 -13.61
CA LYS A 2 35.48 -11.06 -13.35
C LYS A 2 34.59 -11.83 -14.32
N GLN A 3 35.22 -12.60 -15.21
CA GLN A 3 34.52 -13.51 -16.11
C GLN A 3 34.12 -14.77 -15.33
N PHE A 4 32.88 -15.19 -15.43
CA PHE A 4 32.44 -16.50 -14.98
C PHE A 4 31.92 -17.30 -16.17
N PHE A 5 32.37 -18.55 -16.26
CA PHE A 5 31.93 -19.54 -17.24
C PHE A 5 30.84 -20.40 -16.65
N VAL A 6 29.75 -20.62 -17.37
CA VAL A 6 28.69 -21.56 -17.00
C VAL A 6 28.56 -22.62 -18.09
N PHE A 7 28.71 -23.90 -17.72
CA PHE A 7 28.45 -25.04 -18.58
C PHE A 7 27.00 -25.50 -18.47
N PHE A 8 26.36 -25.75 -19.61
CA PHE A 8 25.04 -26.37 -19.66
C PHE A 8 25.08 -27.82 -20.12
N LEU A 9 24.45 -28.70 -19.35
CA LEU A 9 24.09 -30.06 -19.76
C LEU A 9 22.67 -30.07 -20.31
N LEU A 10 22.49 -30.55 -21.53
CA LEU A 10 21.18 -30.76 -22.15
C LEU A 10 20.50 -32.00 -21.56
N TYR A 11 19.35 -31.83 -20.90
CA TYR A 11 18.39 -32.90 -20.71
C TYR A 11 17.12 -32.56 -21.46
N THR A 12 16.77 -33.35 -22.46
CA THR A 12 15.48 -33.32 -23.13
C THR A 12 14.48 -34.09 -22.29
N LEU A 13 13.53 -33.39 -21.67
CA LEU A 13 12.31 -33.98 -21.10
C LEU A 13 11.13 -33.68 -22.02
N PRO A 14 10.24 -34.65 -22.27
CA PRO A 14 9.05 -34.43 -23.10
C PRO A 14 8.08 -33.49 -22.41
N ILE A 15 7.57 -32.50 -23.16
CA ILE A 15 6.48 -31.65 -22.76
C ILE A 15 5.22 -32.51 -22.67
N VAL A 16 4.80 -32.86 -21.48
CA VAL A 16 3.45 -33.40 -21.22
C VAL A 16 2.54 -32.20 -20.97
N CYS A 17 1.73 -31.87 -21.97
CA CYS A 17 0.59 -30.99 -21.75
C CYS A 17 -0.40 -31.68 -20.81
N ILE A 18 -0.39 -31.31 -19.55
CA ILE A 18 -1.45 -31.70 -18.60
C ILE A 18 -2.59 -30.69 -18.79
N ASN A 19 -3.64 -31.12 -19.48
CA ASN A 19 -4.94 -30.50 -19.39
C ASN A 19 -5.41 -30.68 -17.94
N ALA A 20 -5.33 -29.63 -17.13
CA ALA A 20 -5.97 -29.59 -15.82
C ALA A 20 -7.48 -29.46 -16.02
N GLN A 21 -8.14 -30.57 -16.25
CA GLN A 21 -9.58 -30.67 -15.99
C GLN A 21 -9.73 -30.63 -14.46
N ASN A 22 -10.61 -29.75 -13.99
CA ASN A 22 -11.06 -29.67 -12.59
C ASN A 22 -11.66 -31.02 -12.17
N GLN A 23 -10.83 -31.96 -11.72
CA GLN A 23 -11.28 -33.15 -11.03
C GLN A 23 -11.28 -32.87 -9.55
N GLU A 24 -12.44 -32.97 -8.93
CA GLU A 24 -12.58 -32.95 -7.48
C GLU A 24 -11.76 -34.11 -6.86
N PRO A 25 -11.00 -33.88 -5.79
CA PRO A 25 -10.21 -34.96 -5.15
C PRO A 25 -11.13 -36.03 -4.57
N VAL A 26 -10.76 -37.29 -4.77
CA VAL A 26 -11.52 -38.49 -4.32
C VAL A 26 -11.29 -38.81 -2.84
N GLU A 27 -10.54 -38.00 -2.09
CA GLU A 27 -10.09 -38.27 -0.72
C GLU A 27 -10.83 -37.46 0.36
N SER A 28 -10.60 -37.78 1.61
CA SER A 28 -11.26 -37.33 2.85
C SER A 28 -11.63 -35.83 2.93
N LYS A 29 -12.63 -35.50 3.77
CA LYS A 29 -13.16 -34.11 3.88
C LYS A 29 -12.16 -33.06 4.34
N ASP A 30 -11.03 -33.45 4.93
CA ASP A 30 -9.91 -32.58 5.31
C ASP A 30 -9.14 -32.07 4.08
N THR A 31 -8.93 -32.95 3.07
CA THR A 31 -8.29 -32.59 1.80
C THR A 31 -9.16 -31.64 0.96
N TRP A 32 -10.47 -31.69 1.10
CA TRP A 32 -11.39 -30.71 0.50
C TRP A 32 -11.19 -29.30 1.08
N GLY A 33 -10.93 -29.21 2.38
CA GLY A 33 -10.60 -27.97 3.03
C GLY A 33 -9.38 -27.31 2.41
N ASP A 34 -8.29 -28.08 2.23
CA ASP A 34 -7.07 -27.61 1.58
C ASP A 34 -7.29 -27.23 0.11
N TYR A 35 -8.04 -28.03 -0.62
CA TYR A 35 -8.41 -27.74 -2.01
C TYR A 35 -9.12 -26.39 -2.15
N TYR A 36 -10.19 -26.16 -1.36
CA TYR A 36 -10.93 -24.91 -1.42
C TYR A 36 -10.09 -23.72 -0.93
N PHE A 37 -9.23 -23.93 0.07
CA PHE A 37 -8.34 -22.89 0.57
C PHE A 37 -7.33 -22.43 -0.49
N ILE A 38 -6.66 -23.36 -1.18
CA ILE A 38 -5.69 -23.08 -2.25
C ILE A 38 -6.35 -22.33 -3.41
N ASN A 39 -7.60 -22.66 -3.72
CA ASN A 39 -8.39 -22.00 -4.77
C ASN A 39 -9.06 -20.69 -4.30
N ALA A 40 -8.72 -20.18 -3.12
CA ALA A 40 -9.29 -18.97 -2.50
C ALA A 40 -10.81 -19.02 -2.28
N GLU A 41 -11.42 -20.20 -2.27
CA GLU A 41 -12.84 -20.42 -1.97
C GLU A 41 -13.06 -20.52 -0.45
N TYR A 42 -12.70 -19.47 0.29
CA TYR A 42 -12.59 -19.50 1.76
C TYR A 42 -13.88 -19.92 2.49
N ALA A 43 -15.05 -19.53 2.00
CA ALA A 43 -16.33 -19.94 2.60
C ALA A 43 -16.55 -21.45 2.51
N LYS A 44 -16.18 -22.08 1.38
CA LYS A 44 -16.23 -23.55 1.23
C LYS A 44 -15.14 -24.23 2.05
N ALA A 45 -13.93 -23.65 2.11
CA ALA A 45 -12.85 -24.15 2.98
C ALA A 45 -13.28 -24.18 4.45
N VAL A 46 -13.88 -23.09 4.97
CA VAL A 46 -14.46 -23.06 6.32
C VAL A 46 -15.48 -24.17 6.53
N SER A 47 -16.39 -24.40 5.56
CA SER A 47 -17.40 -25.43 5.66
C SER A 47 -16.78 -26.84 5.70
N ALA A 48 -15.82 -27.12 4.83
CA ALA A 48 -15.16 -28.40 4.72
C ALA A 48 -14.37 -28.73 6.00
N TYR A 49 -13.47 -27.84 6.45
CA TYR A 49 -12.72 -28.03 7.69
C TYR A 49 -13.63 -28.15 8.94
N SER A 50 -14.69 -27.31 9.02
CA SER A 50 -15.59 -27.34 10.17
C SER A 50 -16.51 -28.58 10.20
N SER A 51 -16.69 -29.25 9.09
CA SER A 51 -17.47 -30.50 9.00
C SER A 51 -16.62 -31.76 9.19
N PHE A 52 -15.30 -31.63 9.27
CA PHE A 52 -14.40 -32.74 9.52
C PHE A 52 -14.47 -33.15 11.00
N LEU A 53 -14.69 -34.45 11.25
CA LEU A 53 -14.86 -34.99 12.60
C LEU A 53 -13.55 -35.43 13.26
N GLY A 54 -12.44 -35.42 12.50
CA GLY A 54 -11.11 -35.74 13.01
C GLY A 54 -10.36 -34.50 13.50
N GLU A 55 -9.15 -34.68 13.99
CA GLU A 55 -8.26 -33.58 14.34
C GLU A 55 -7.60 -33.02 13.09
N LEU A 56 -7.71 -31.70 12.91
CA LEU A 56 -7.01 -31.00 11.86
C LEU A 56 -5.51 -30.90 12.20
N SER A 57 -4.66 -31.16 11.22
CA SER A 57 -3.23 -30.88 11.36
C SER A 57 -2.98 -29.40 11.64
N LEU A 58 -1.81 -29.04 12.17
CA LEU A 58 -1.48 -27.63 12.43
C LEU A 58 -1.52 -26.78 11.16
N ALA A 59 -1.12 -27.34 10.01
CA ALA A 59 -1.23 -26.67 8.71
C ALA A 59 -2.69 -26.37 8.33
N GLN A 60 -3.58 -27.33 8.55
CA GLN A 60 -5.02 -27.17 8.28
C GLN A 60 -5.68 -26.21 9.27
N GLN A 61 -5.24 -26.19 10.53
CA GLN A 61 -5.68 -25.19 11.51
C GLN A 61 -5.27 -23.77 11.09
N ARG A 62 -4.06 -23.59 10.55
CA ARG A 62 -3.61 -22.31 9.95
C ARG A 62 -4.52 -21.89 8.80
N ASN A 63 -4.78 -22.81 7.88
CA ASN A 63 -5.66 -22.57 6.74
C ASN A 63 -7.11 -22.22 7.16
N LEU A 64 -7.65 -22.95 8.15
CA LEU A 64 -8.98 -22.68 8.69
C LEU A 64 -9.05 -21.31 9.37
N ALA A 65 -8.05 -20.95 10.15
CA ALA A 65 -7.99 -19.65 10.83
C ALA A 65 -7.91 -18.50 9.83
N GLU A 66 -7.09 -18.65 8.78
CA GLU A 66 -7.02 -17.67 7.69
C GLU A 66 -8.34 -17.60 6.92
N ALA A 67 -8.98 -18.73 6.61
CA ALA A 67 -10.27 -18.76 5.94
C ALA A 67 -11.37 -18.08 6.79
N PHE A 68 -11.35 -18.22 8.11
CA PHE A 68 -12.22 -17.47 9.01
C PHE A 68 -11.96 -15.96 8.91
N ALA A 69 -10.70 -15.54 8.92
CA ALA A 69 -10.34 -14.13 8.78
C ALA A 69 -10.80 -13.56 7.44
N ARG A 70 -10.55 -14.28 6.32
CA ARG A 70 -10.98 -13.88 4.97
C ARG A 70 -12.49 -13.85 4.78
N THR A 71 -13.24 -14.56 5.61
CA THR A 71 -14.72 -14.55 5.59
C THR A 71 -15.32 -13.63 6.66
N GLY A 72 -14.53 -12.75 7.28
CA GLY A 72 -14.98 -11.79 8.29
C GLY A 72 -15.32 -12.40 9.65
N LYS A 73 -15.07 -13.68 9.88
CA LYS A 73 -15.36 -14.39 11.15
C LYS A 73 -14.21 -14.21 12.15
N MET A 74 -13.86 -12.97 12.46
CA MET A 74 -12.65 -12.58 13.19
C MET A 74 -12.50 -13.27 14.55
N LEU A 75 -13.58 -13.40 15.35
CA LEU A 75 -13.52 -14.09 16.64
C LEU A 75 -13.14 -15.57 16.50
N LYS A 76 -13.66 -16.25 15.46
CA LYS A 76 -13.30 -17.64 15.18
C LYS A 76 -11.86 -17.75 14.70
N ALA A 77 -11.43 -16.84 13.82
CA ALA A 77 -10.03 -16.74 13.40
C ALA A 77 -9.09 -16.59 14.59
N LYS A 78 -9.36 -15.62 15.48
CA LYS A 78 -8.59 -15.39 16.69
C LYS A 78 -8.51 -16.65 17.58
N ASN A 79 -9.64 -17.28 17.86
CA ASN A 79 -9.68 -18.49 18.71
C ASN A 79 -8.89 -19.65 18.09
N THR A 80 -8.97 -19.83 16.78
CA THR A 80 -8.20 -20.87 16.07
C THR A 80 -6.70 -20.55 16.10
N TYR A 81 -6.32 -19.28 15.85
CA TYR A 81 -4.91 -18.86 15.92
C TYR A 81 -4.34 -18.90 17.35
N THR A 82 -5.16 -18.77 18.41
CA THR A 82 -4.71 -18.98 19.78
C THR A 82 -4.13 -20.38 19.95
N ALA A 83 -4.79 -21.40 19.42
CA ALA A 83 -4.29 -22.78 19.47
C ALA A 83 -3.00 -22.95 18.65
N VAL A 84 -2.97 -22.39 17.43
CA VAL A 84 -1.80 -22.43 16.55
C VAL A 84 -0.59 -21.74 17.20
N ALA A 85 -0.76 -20.52 17.73
CA ALA A 85 0.33 -19.74 18.34
C ALA A 85 0.84 -20.32 19.67
N ASN A 86 0.06 -21.18 20.33
CA ASN A 86 0.48 -21.90 21.54
C ASN A 86 1.05 -23.30 21.24
N SER A 87 1.07 -23.73 19.98
CA SER A 87 1.70 -24.98 19.58
C SER A 87 3.22 -24.90 19.73
N ILE A 88 3.87 -26.01 20.09
CA ILE A 88 5.34 -26.11 20.09
C ILE A 88 5.94 -25.97 18.70
N GLU A 89 5.15 -26.21 17.65
CA GLU A 89 5.51 -26.08 16.24
C GLU A 89 5.11 -24.70 15.65
N ALA A 90 4.70 -23.76 16.51
CA ALA A 90 4.37 -22.41 16.06
C ALA A 90 5.60 -21.72 15.48
N ASN A 91 5.42 -21.12 14.31
CA ASN A 91 6.49 -20.45 13.59
C ASN A 91 6.34 -18.91 13.61
N VAL A 92 7.26 -18.21 12.95
CA VAL A 92 7.28 -16.75 12.87
C VAL A 92 5.96 -16.20 12.33
N ASN A 93 5.41 -16.80 11.26
CA ASN A 93 4.16 -16.35 10.66
C ASN A 93 2.97 -16.57 11.59
N ASP A 94 2.95 -17.64 12.37
CA ASP A 94 1.87 -17.92 13.32
C ASP A 94 1.78 -16.84 14.41
N TYR A 95 2.91 -16.47 15.00
CA TYR A 95 2.97 -15.39 15.99
C TYR A 95 2.53 -14.07 15.40
N TYR A 96 2.99 -13.77 14.18
CA TYR A 96 2.66 -12.54 13.51
C TYR A 96 1.17 -12.45 13.15
N ARG A 97 0.60 -13.53 12.58
CA ARG A 97 -0.83 -13.62 12.26
C ARG A 97 -1.70 -13.49 13.51
N TYR A 98 -1.34 -14.19 14.57
CA TYR A 98 -2.07 -14.08 15.82
C TYR A 98 -2.04 -12.66 16.38
N ALA A 99 -0.88 -12.02 16.37
CA ALA A 99 -0.73 -10.61 16.78
C ALA A 99 -1.64 -9.66 15.97
N THR A 100 -1.77 -9.90 14.67
CA THR A 100 -2.65 -9.11 13.80
C THR A 100 -4.13 -9.25 14.18
N LEU A 101 -4.54 -10.43 14.65
CA LEU A 101 -5.93 -10.68 15.09
C LEU A 101 -6.26 -10.13 16.49
N LEU A 102 -5.23 -9.78 17.28
CA LEU A 102 -5.33 -9.24 18.65
C LEU A 102 -5.45 -7.72 18.69
N LYS A 103 -5.99 -7.08 17.66
CA LYS A 103 -6.01 -5.62 17.47
C LYS A 103 -6.38 -4.79 18.71
N ASP A 104 -7.37 -5.23 19.45
CA ASP A 104 -7.90 -4.52 20.62
C ASP A 104 -7.13 -4.83 21.92
N GLU A 105 -6.22 -5.82 21.88
CA GLU A 105 -5.41 -6.29 23.01
C GLU A 105 -3.95 -5.87 22.83
N ASN A 106 -3.70 -4.56 22.80
CA ASN A 106 -2.42 -3.96 22.42
C ASN A 106 -1.19 -4.58 23.11
N ALA A 107 -1.24 -4.89 24.40
CA ALA A 107 -0.11 -5.49 25.13
C ALA A 107 0.21 -6.90 24.63
N LEU A 108 -0.82 -7.74 24.46
CA LEU A 108 -0.67 -9.12 23.99
C LEU A 108 -0.27 -9.15 22.50
N ALA A 109 -0.86 -8.30 21.69
CA ALA A 109 -0.48 -8.17 20.28
C ALA A 109 1.01 -7.80 20.13
N ASN A 110 1.51 -6.86 20.92
CA ASN A 110 2.92 -6.47 20.92
C ASN A 110 3.83 -7.60 21.40
N GLU A 111 3.42 -8.38 22.43
CA GLU A 111 4.17 -9.53 22.88
C GLU A 111 4.39 -10.55 21.74
N TYR A 112 3.32 -10.89 21.00
CA TYR A 112 3.43 -11.84 19.89
C TYR A 112 4.17 -11.29 18.68
N ARG A 113 4.10 -9.99 18.39
CA ARG A 113 4.97 -9.34 17.39
C ARG A 113 6.44 -9.44 17.77
N GLU A 114 6.77 -9.20 19.03
CA GLU A 114 8.14 -9.36 19.52
C GLU A 114 8.60 -10.83 19.46
N LYS A 115 7.73 -11.80 19.79
CA LYS A 115 8.04 -13.23 19.62
C LYS A 115 8.37 -13.56 18.18
N ALA A 116 7.54 -13.11 17.23
CA ALA A 116 7.80 -13.31 15.81
C ALA A 116 9.14 -12.69 15.39
N PHE A 117 9.41 -11.47 15.82
CA PHE A 117 10.62 -10.75 15.49
C PHE A 117 11.87 -11.43 16.06
N ARG A 118 11.85 -11.79 17.34
CA ARG A 118 12.96 -12.52 18.00
C ARG A 118 13.22 -13.84 17.28
N LEU A 119 12.19 -14.64 17.03
CA LEU A 119 12.35 -15.95 16.40
C LEU A 119 12.95 -15.81 14.99
N ALA A 120 12.52 -14.83 14.19
CA ALA A 120 13.08 -14.58 12.87
C ALA A 120 14.57 -14.21 12.87
N TRP A 121 15.05 -13.53 13.93
CA TRP A 121 16.42 -13.05 14.02
C TRP A 121 17.37 -13.95 14.83
N THR A 122 16.85 -14.65 15.84
CA THR A 122 17.69 -15.46 16.76
C THR A 122 17.82 -16.91 16.36
N THR A 123 16.83 -17.47 15.66
CA THR A 123 16.82 -18.90 15.27
C THR A 123 16.50 -19.12 13.80
N PRO A 124 17.25 -18.51 12.87
CA PRO A 124 16.94 -18.59 11.44
C PRO A 124 17.06 -20.01 10.87
N SER A 125 17.84 -20.90 11.50
CA SER A 125 18.06 -22.27 11.02
C SER A 125 16.89 -23.21 11.27
N LEU A 126 16.11 -23.00 12.33
CA LEU A 126 14.94 -23.82 12.66
C LEU A 126 13.74 -23.56 11.76
N PHE A 127 13.64 -22.34 11.23
CA PHE A 127 12.51 -21.87 10.41
C PHE A 127 13.04 -21.13 9.18
N ALA A 128 14.04 -21.68 8.51
CA ALA A 128 14.80 -20.99 7.47
C ALA A 128 13.90 -20.37 6.39
N ASN A 129 12.89 -21.11 5.92
CA ASN A 129 11.97 -20.59 4.88
C ASN A 129 11.05 -19.50 5.42
N ASP A 130 10.44 -19.70 6.58
CA ASP A 130 9.50 -18.73 7.18
C ASP A 130 10.25 -17.47 7.64
N SER A 131 11.39 -17.64 8.30
CA SER A 131 12.24 -16.52 8.70
C SER A 131 12.78 -15.74 7.51
N LEU A 132 13.15 -16.44 6.42
CA LEU A 132 13.63 -15.80 5.19
C LEU A 132 12.50 -15.03 4.50
N LEU A 133 11.30 -15.60 4.40
CA LEU A 133 10.13 -14.95 3.84
C LEU A 133 9.73 -13.73 4.68
N PHE A 134 9.72 -13.86 6.00
CA PHE A 134 9.45 -12.75 6.90
C PHE A 134 10.47 -11.62 6.74
N LYS A 135 11.77 -11.96 6.76
CA LYS A 135 12.85 -10.98 6.53
C LYS A 135 12.76 -10.34 5.15
N LYS A 136 12.51 -11.14 4.10
CA LYS A 136 12.35 -10.63 2.73
C LYS A 136 11.17 -9.67 2.62
N ARG A 137 10.04 -9.97 3.28
CA ARG A 137 8.84 -9.13 3.28
C ARG A 137 9.08 -7.76 3.91
N PHE A 138 9.91 -7.69 4.98
CA PHE A 138 10.17 -6.45 5.73
C PHE A 138 11.59 -5.92 5.57
N ASN A 139 12.44 -6.56 4.78
CA ASN A 139 13.81 -6.13 4.51
C ASN A 139 13.83 -5.23 3.27
N SER A 140 13.31 -4.02 3.45
CA SER A 140 13.31 -2.99 2.40
C SER A 140 14.54 -2.11 2.49
N THR A 141 14.73 -1.28 1.49
CA THR A 141 15.68 -0.17 1.50
C THR A 141 15.51 0.66 2.76
N PHE A 142 16.60 0.98 3.42
CA PHE A 142 16.58 1.84 4.60
C PHE A 142 16.44 3.30 4.18
N TYR A 143 15.31 3.91 4.52
CA TYR A 143 15.11 5.34 4.35
C TYR A 143 15.47 6.08 5.64
N ALA A 144 16.23 7.17 5.51
CA ALA A 144 16.51 8.07 6.62
C ALA A 144 15.25 8.89 6.93
N ILE A 145 14.47 8.44 7.90
CA ILE A 145 13.25 9.11 8.33
C ILE A 145 13.59 10.26 9.26
N THR A 146 13.01 11.42 9.00
CA THR A 146 13.19 12.62 9.84
C THR A 146 11.84 13.21 10.21
N GLY A 147 11.60 13.41 11.51
CA GLY A 147 10.47 14.18 12.02
C GLY A 147 10.65 15.67 11.71
N LEU A 148 9.62 16.32 11.18
CA LEU A 148 9.68 17.74 10.84
C LEU A 148 9.70 18.62 12.09
N LYS A 149 10.59 19.63 12.11
CA LYS A 149 10.74 20.53 13.25
C LYS A 149 9.50 21.40 13.54
N GLY A 150 8.54 21.45 12.64
CA GLY A 150 7.25 22.13 12.83
C GLY A 150 6.23 21.35 13.66
N ASN A 151 6.45 20.06 13.90
CA ASN A 151 5.60 19.25 14.76
C ASN A 151 5.51 19.84 16.18
N THR A 152 4.35 19.70 16.82
CA THR A 152 4.05 20.26 18.14
C THR A 152 3.64 19.14 19.13
N ALA A 153 3.08 19.49 20.27
CA ALA A 153 2.49 18.51 21.20
C ALA A 153 1.07 18.09 20.79
N ASN A 154 0.54 18.62 19.68
CA ASN A 154 -0.75 18.27 19.10
C ASN A 154 -0.57 17.18 18.04
N ASN A 155 -1.64 16.92 17.28
CA ASN A 155 -1.58 16.03 16.14
C ASN A 155 -1.30 16.82 14.86
N GLU A 156 -0.35 16.37 14.04
CA GLU A 156 -0.05 16.92 12.72
C GLU A 156 -0.03 15.79 11.67
N PHE A 157 -0.91 15.87 10.66
CA PHE A 157 -1.01 14.89 9.57
C PHE A 157 -1.61 15.49 8.29
N GLY A 158 -1.79 14.70 7.25
CA GLY A 158 -2.46 15.14 6.03
C GLY A 158 -1.70 16.18 5.25
N LEU A 159 -0.34 16.09 5.19
CA LEU A 159 0.49 17.03 4.44
C LEU A 159 0.10 16.97 2.96
N LEU A 160 -0.13 18.15 2.38
CA LEU A 160 -0.53 18.33 0.99
C LEU A 160 0.20 19.51 0.38
N PHE A 161 0.75 19.36 -0.84
CA PHE A 161 1.31 20.45 -1.61
C PHE A 161 0.22 21.21 -2.35
N LEU A 162 0.30 22.55 -2.35
CA LEU A 162 -0.70 23.42 -2.98
C LEU A 162 -0.44 23.71 -4.46
N SER A 163 0.75 23.39 -4.95
CA SER A 163 1.18 23.62 -6.32
C SER A 163 2.28 22.64 -6.68
N ASN A 164 2.31 22.23 -7.94
CA ASN A 164 3.45 21.49 -8.50
C ASN A 164 4.70 22.37 -8.63
N ASP A 165 4.52 23.69 -8.77
CA ASP A 165 5.61 24.66 -9.00
C ASP A 165 6.15 25.25 -7.69
N SER A 166 5.32 25.35 -6.65
CA SER A 166 5.73 25.81 -5.32
C SER A 166 5.98 24.63 -4.40
N ILE A 167 7.23 24.25 -4.30
CA ILE A 167 7.71 23.15 -3.44
C ILE A 167 7.68 23.48 -1.94
N SER A 168 7.34 24.71 -1.58
CA SER A 168 7.33 25.17 -0.19
C SER A 168 5.94 25.40 0.39
N ASP A 169 4.91 25.58 -0.44
CA ASP A 169 3.55 25.86 0.02
C ASP A 169 2.78 24.57 0.26
N VAL A 170 2.48 24.30 1.53
CA VAL A 170 1.79 23.11 1.95
C VAL A 170 0.58 23.42 2.84
N LEU A 171 -0.37 22.48 2.88
CA LEU A 171 -1.39 22.38 3.92
C LEU A 171 -1.11 21.17 4.78
N TYR A 172 -1.48 21.24 6.03
CA TYR A 172 -1.52 20.10 6.96
C TYR A 172 -2.71 20.26 7.90
N LEU A 173 -3.11 19.15 8.52
CA LEU A 173 -4.15 19.12 9.55
C LEU A 173 -3.53 19.12 10.92
N SER A 174 -4.16 19.85 11.85
CA SER A 174 -3.80 19.82 13.27
C SER A 174 -4.99 20.23 14.16
N ASP A 175 -4.94 19.81 15.40
CA ASP A 175 -5.87 20.21 16.47
C ASP A 175 -5.31 21.32 17.39
N GLN A 176 -4.32 22.09 16.91
CA GLN A 176 -3.61 23.14 17.66
C GLN A 176 -4.52 24.21 18.26
N GLU A 177 -5.63 24.55 17.61
CA GLU A 177 -6.56 25.55 18.13
C GLU A 177 -7.79 24.87 18.71
N LYS A 178 -7.93 24.91 20.02
CA LYS A 178 -9.20 24.62 20.66
C LYS A 178 -10.21 25.65 20.17
N SER A 179 -11.18 25.23 19.34
CA SER A 179 -12.24 26.11 18.85
C SER A 179 -12.85 26.88 20.02
N LYS A 180 -12.68 28.21 20.03
CA LYS A 180 -13.28 29.09 21.03
C LYS A 180 -14.82 29.11 20.98
N LYS A 181 -15.37 28.65 19.84
CA LYS A 181 -16.81 28.48 19.61
C LYS A 181 -17.09 26.98 19.36
N ARG A 182 -17.07 26.19 20.41
CA ARG A 182 -17.73 24.88 20.34
C ARG A 182 -19.19 25.12 19.96
N ASN A 183 -19.56 24.75 18.75
CA ASN A 183 -20.92 24.85 18.28
C ASN A 183 -21.86 24.17 19.29
N SER A 184 -23.03 24.77 19.57
CA SER A 184 -23.99 24.26 20.53
C SER A 184 -24.41 22.81 20.27
N ILE A 185 -24.25 22.35 19.05
CA ILE A 185 -24.49 20.96 18.62
C ILE A 185 -23.38 20.02 19.14
N LEU A 186 -22.10 20.37 19.00
CA LEU A 186 -20.97 19.58 19.54
C LEU A 186 -20.90 19.65 21.09
N LYS A 187 -21.41 20.72 21.70
CA LYS A 187 -21.55 20.80 23.16
C LYS A 187 -22.59 19.82 23.73
N ARG A 188 -23.58 19.40 22.93
CA ARG A 188 -24.59 18.40 23.34
C ARG A 188 -24.04 16.97 23.28
N VAL A 189 -23.07 16.72 22.44
CA VAL A 189 -22.29 15.46 22.43
C VAL A 189 -21.06 15.77 23.25
N LYS A 190 -20.99 15.37 24.50
CA LYS A 190 -19.81 15.50 25.39
C LYS A 190 -18.62 14.69 24.87
N THR A 191 -18.08 15.07 23.73
CA THR A 191 -16.91 14.45 23.17
C THR A 191 -15.73 15.38 23.38
N ASP A 192 -14.71 14.91 24.08
CA ASP A 192 -13.42 15.57 24.18
C ASP A 192 -12.54 15.26 22.95
N LEU A 193 -13.15 14.83 21.84
CA LEU A 193 -12.45 14.53 20.61
C LEU A 193 -11.81 15.78 20.03
N PRO A 194 -10.58 15.70 19.51
CA PRO A 194 -9.90 16.81 18.86
C PRO A 194 -10.69 17.29 17.63
N ILE A 195 -10.64 18.59 17.35
CA ILE A 195 -11.19 19.18 16.13
C ILE A 195 -10.01 19.54 15.24
N TYR A 196 -9.92 18.90 14.11
CA TYR A 196 -8.86 19.15 13.13
C TYR A 196 -9.25 20.28 12.20
N ASN A 197 -8.28 21.14 11.90
CA ASN A 197 -8.36 22.20 10.90
C ASN A 197 -7.17 22.16 9.96
N PHE A 198 -7.34 22.68 8.76
CA PHE A 198 -6.22 22.87 7.84
C PHE A 198 -5.40 24.12 8.18
N TYR A 199 -4.10 23.99 8.16
CA TYR A 199 -3.16 25.09 8.34
C TYR A 199 -2.23 25.22 7.14
N PRO A 200 -2.13 26.41 6.52
CA PRO A 200 -1.11 26.68 5.52
C PRO A 200 0.25 26.81 6.21
N ALA A 201 1.29 26.27 5.56
CA ALA A 201 2.65 26.36 6.04
C ALA A 201 3.66 26.51 4.89
N LYS A 202 4.83 27.02 5.24
CA LYS A 202 6.03 27.02 4.40
C LYS A 202 6.95 25.89 4.83
N LEU A 203 7.23 24.96 3.93
CA LEU A 203 8.14 23.86 4.11
C LEU A 203 9.58 24.29 3.77
N ASN A 204 10.53 24.05 4.66
CA ASN A 204 11.96 24.24 4.44
C ASN A 204 12.67 22.88 4.50
N LEU A 205 13.03 22.32 3.34
CA LEU A 205 13.65 21.01 3.24
C LEU A 205 15.10 20.98 3.77
N LYS A 206 15.85 22.08 3.69
CA LYS A 206 17.22 22.14 4.21
C LYS A 206 17.25 22.01 5.73
N GLU A 207 16.29 22.64 6.39
CA GLU A 207 16.15 22.61 7.84
C GLU A 207 15.24 21.50 8.35
N GLN A 208 14.59 20.78 7.42
CA GLN A 208 13.55 19.78 7.71
C GLN A 208 12.51 20.32 8.68
N SER A 209 11.94 21.47 8.30
CA SER A 209 10.99 22.22 9.13
C SER A 209 9.83 22.71 8.28
N PHE A 210 8.69 22.97 8.96
CA PHE A 210 7.62 23.77 8.38
C PHE A 210 7.20 24.88 9.36
N ILE A 211 6.78 26.01 8.79
CA ILE A 211 6.37 27.19 9.57
C ILE A 211 4.97 27.56 9.14
N ARG A 212 4.04 27.50 10.07
CA ARG A 212 2.63 27.88 9.88
C ARG A 212 2.50 29.32 9.37
N GLN A 213 1.63 29.53 8.37
CA GLN A 213 1.39 30.80 7.68
C GLN A 213 -0.02 31.33 7.92
N GLY A 214 -0.52 31.29 9.17
CA GLY A 214 -1.84 31.80 9.51
C GLY A 214 -2.95 30.74 9.50
N THR A 215 -4.16 31.09 9.05
CA THR A 215 -5.34 30.24 9.01
C THR A 215 -6.01 30.31 7.65
N LEU A 216 -6.73 29.26 7.27
CA LEU A 216 -7.58 29.28 6.07
C LEU A 216 -8.94 29.91 6.37
N SER A 217 -9.64 30.30 5.30
CA SER A 217 -11.00 30.86 5.39
C SER A 217 -12.00 29.81 5.90
N SER A 218 -13.18 30.29 6.33
CA SER A 218 -14.29 29.44 6.76
C SER A 218 -14.88 28.56 5.67
N SER A 219 -14.54 28.82 4.41
CA SER A 219 -14.84 27.91 3.30
C SER A 219 -14.19 26.53 3.46
N ILE A 220 -13.01 26.50 4.08
CA ILE A 220 -12.25 25.29 4.37
C ILE A 220 -12.31 24.95 5.87
N ASN A 221 -11.91 25.87 6.76
CA ASN A 221 -11.99 25.64 8.19
C ASN A 221 -13.34 26.12 8.74
N SER A 222 -14.25 25.20 8.94
CA SER A 222 -15.57 25.47 9.47
C SER A 222 -15.62 25.34 10.99
N ASP A 223 -16.80 25.43 11.57
CA ASP A 223 -17.04 25.07 12.99
C ASP A 223 -17.06 23.54 13.21
N PHE A 224 -16.83 22.76 12.16
CA PHE A 224 -16.84 21.30 12.14
C PHE A 224 -15.42 20.75 12.05
N GLN A 225 -15.32 19.43 12.14
CA GLN A 225 -14.05 18.73 11.96
C GLN A 225 -13.76 18.61 10.46
N GLU A 226 -12.60 19.05 10.05
CA GLU A 226 -12.03 18.80 8.73
C GLU A 226 -11.13 17.55 8.77
N GLY A 227 -11.06 16.83 7.64
CA GLY A 227 -10.20 15.68 7.42
C GLY A 227 -9.28 15.90 6.22
N PRO A 228 -8.40 14.95 5.93
CA PRO A 228 -7.46 15.06 4.82
C PRO A 228 -8.10 15.45 3.50
N GLY A 229 -7.32 16.11 2.68
CA GLY A 229 -7.75 16.57 1.37
C GLY A 229 -6.77 16.20 0.26
N SER A 230 -7.20 16.46 -0.97
CA SER A 230 -6.43 16.25 -2.18
C SER A 230 -6.70 17.38 -3.16
N TYR A 231 -5.68 17.81 -3.89
CA TYR A 231 -5.78 18.92 -4.80
C TYR A 231 -5.65 18.46 -6.26
N ASP A 232 -6.63 18.81 -7.08
CA ASP A 232 -6.61 18.60 -8.52
C ASP A 232 -5.96 19.79 -9.21
N TYR A 233 -4.72 19.66 -9.60
CA TYR A 233 -3.96 20.70 -10.28
C TYR A 233 -4.47 21.03 -11.70
N LYS A 234 -5.32 20.16 -12.30
CA LYS A 234 -5.87 20.37 -13.63
C LYS A 234 -7.14 21.22 -13.63
N THR A 235 -8.02 20.96 -12.65
CA THR A 235 -9.32 21.63 -12.57
C THR A 235 -9.40 22.69 -11.48
N ASP A 236 -8.32 22.81 -10.68
CA ASP A 236 -8.18 23.75 -9.55
C ASP A 236 -9.19 23.46 -8.40
N TYR A 237 -9.69 22.22 -8.30
CA TYR A 237 -10.52 21.80 -7.19
C TYR A 237 -9.69 21.26 -6.03
N PHE A 238 -10.06 21.72 -4.83
CA PHE A 238 -9.64 21.12 -3.57
C PHE A 238 -10.77 20.21 -3.04
N TYR A 239 -10.47 18.94 -2.90
CA TYR A 239 -11.33 17.92 -2.31
C TYR A 239 -10.92 17.70 -0.87
N PHE A 240 -11.86 17.60 0.07
CA PHE A 240 -11.54 17.39 1.49
C PHE A 240 -12.71 16.76 2.24
N SER A 241 -12.40 16.14 3.37
CA SER A 241 -13.41 15.59 4.27
C SER A 241 -13.85 16.67 5.26
N ARG A 242 -15.14 16.63 5.61
CA ARG A 242 -15.72 17.49 6.67
C ARG A 242 -16.83 16.75 7.38
N SER A 243 -16.93 16.91 8.70
CA SER A 243 -18.05 16.37 9.44
C SER A 243 -19.36 17.06 9.09
N THR A 244 -20.44 16.29 9.08
CA THR A 244 -21.78 16.81 8.83
C THR A 244 -22.40 17.36 10.11
N THR A 245 -23.48 18.16 9.97
CA THR A 245 -24.29 18.61 11.09
C THR A 245 -25.30 17.57 11.57
N ARG A 246 -25.41 16.47 10.83
CA ARG A 246 -26.38 15.39 11.10
C ARG A 246 -25.71 14.28 11.89
N PHE A 247 -26.48 13.76 12.84
CA PHE A 247 -26.14 12.56 13.59
C PHE A 247 -26.87 11.38 12.98
N ASP A 248 -26.23 10.25 12.91
CA ASP A 248 -26.90 8.98 12.62
C ASP A 248 -27.79 8.54 13.81
N GLN A 249 -28.51 7.41 13.64
CA GLN A 249 -29.33 6.83 14.68
C GLN A 249 -28.53 6.45 15.95
N LYS A 250 -27.22 6.23 15.82
CA LYS A 250 -26.29 5.92 16.91
C LYS A 250 -25.67 7.18 17.53
N LYS A 251 -26.08 8.38 17.10
CA LYS A 251 -25.52 9.69 17.47
C LYS A 251 -24.04 9.87 17.06
N THR A 252 -23.60 9.15 16.03
CA THR A 252 -22.26 9.29 15.46
C THR A 252 -22.25 10.42 14.44
N VAL A 253 -21.22 11.25 14.48
CA VAL A 253 -21.02 12.31 13.49
C VAL A 253 -20.42 11.70 12.22
N GLN A 254 -21.11 11.88 11.11
CA GLN A 254 -20.63 11.42 9.81
C GLN A 254 -19.71 12.47 9.17
N LEU A 255 -18.76 12.00 8.37
CA LEU A 255 -17.93 12.84 7.52
C LEU A 255 -18.31 12.62 6.07
N ASN A 256 -18.36 13.71 5.32
CA ASN A 256 -18.63 13.71 3.89
C ASN A 256 -17.47 14.34 3.12
N ILE A 257 -17.36 14.03 1.85
CA ILE A 257 -16.39 14.67 0.96
C ILE A 257 -17.03 15.90 0.33
N TYR A 258 -16.28 17.00 0.37
CA TYR A 258 -16.61 18.28 -0.22
C TYR A 258 -15.56 18.68 -1.25
N ARG A 259 -15.92 19.59 -2.14
CA ARG A 259 -14.95 20.24 -3.04
C ARG A 259 -15.22 21.72 -3.14
N ILE A 260 -14.17 22.48 -3.47
CA ILE A 260 -14.24 23.92 -3.72
C ILE A 260 -13.09 24.31 -4.66
N LYS A 261 -13.31 25.28 -5.54
CA LYS A 261 -12.22 25.84 -6.35
C LYS A 261 -11.35 26.79 -5.52
N ARG A 262 -10.05 26.83 -5.79
CA ARG A 262 -9.11 27.73 -5.10
C ARG A 262 -9.57 29.17 -5.13
N ALA A 263 -10.00 29.68 -6.28
CA ALA A 263 -10.50 31.04 -6.42
C ALA A 263 -11.74 31.35 -5.54
N GLU A 264 -12.53 30.33 -5.24
CA GLU A 264 -13.74 30.44 -4.41
C GLU A 264 -13.43 30.47 -2.92
N ILE A 265 -12.30 29.86 -2.50
CA ILE A 265 -11.81 29.91 -1.11
C ILE A 265 -11.56 31.35 -0.69
N ALA A 266 -10.88 32.13 -1.52
CA ALA A 266 -10.63 33.55 -1.25
C ALA A 266 -11.90 34.41 -1.19
N GLN A 267 -12.98 33.97 -1.84
CA GLN A 267 -14.29 34.62 -1.83
C GLN A 267 -15.20 34.14 -0.70
N ASN A 268 -14.72 33.28 0.21
CA ASN A 268 -15.50 32.64 1.28
C ASN A 268 -16.78 31.95 0.78
N LYS A 269 -16.75 31.34 -0.41
CA LYS A 269 -17.87 30.53 -0.90
C LYS A 269 -18.01 29.24 -0.13
N ILE A 270 -19.23 28.70 -0.14
CA ILE A 270 -19.53 27.43 0.52
C ILE A 270 -19.04 26.28 -0.34
N ALA A 271 -18.30 25.35 0.25
CA ALA A 271 -17.85 24.15 -0.44
C ALA A 271 -19.04 23.24 -0.81
N GLU A 272 -18.99 22.67 -1.99
CA GLU A 272 -19.99 21.74 -2.53
C GLU A 272 -19.86 20.36 -1.90
N SER A 273 -20.95 19.81 -1.35
CA SER A 273 -21.02 18.41 -0.93
C SER A 273 -21.20 17.52 -2.14
N LEU A 274 -20.41 16.43 -2.26
CA LEU A 274 -20.45 15.57 -3.43
C LEU A 274 -21.66 14.62 -3.42
N GLY A 275 -22.26 14.41 -4.60
CA GLY A 275 -23.51 13.67 -4.75
C GLY A 275 -23.43 12.16 -4.43
N PHE A 276 -22.22 11.60 -4.33
CA PHE A 276 -22.03 10.20 -3.94
C PHE A 276 -21.90 9.97 -2.42
N ASN A 277 -21.89 11.05 -1.60
CA ASN A 277 -21.98 10.91 -0.16
C ASN A 277 -23.29 10.21 0.21
N LEU A 278 -23.21 9.20 1.05
CA LEU A 278 -24.37 8.37 1.44
C LEU A 278 -24.81 8.72 2.84
N GLU A 279 -26.12 9.02 3.02
CA GLU A 279 -26.68 9.24 4.35
C GLU A 279 -26.57 7.95 5.19
N GLY A 280 -26.14 8.08 6.43
CA GLY A 280 -25.91 6.92 7.32
C GLY A 280 -24.49 6.34 7.24
N SER A 281 -23.62 6.90 6.36
CA SER A 281 -22.24 6.45 6.19
C SER A 281 -21.29 7.64 6.08
N SER A 282 -20.03 7.42 6.43
CA SER A 282 -18.95 8.38 6.21
C SER A 282 -18.28 8.12 4.86
N ALA A 283 -17.82 9.19 4.21
CA ALA A 283 -16.89 9.17 3.10
C ALA A 283 -15.75 10.14 3.42
N VAL A 284 -14.52 9.65 3.46
CA VAL A 284 -13.36 10.39 3.99
C VAL A 284 -12.11 10.19 3.16
N HIS A 285 -11.10 11.01 3.42
CA HIS A 285 -9.76 10.91 2.88
C HIS A 285 -9.73 10.85 1.34
N PRO A 286 -10.28 11.86 0.65
CA PRO A 286 -10.28 11.88 -0.81
C PRO A 286 -8.86 11.98 -1.38
N SER A 287 -8.61 11.26 -2.48
CA SER A 287 -7.37 11.32 -3.26
C SER A 287 -7.69 11.32 -4.74
N ILE A 288 -7.48 12.45 -5.40
CA ILE A 288 -7.67 12.60 -6.85
C ILE A 288 -6.50 11.96 -7.61
N SER A 289 -6.78 11.22 -8.68
CA SER A 289 -5.75 10.71 -9.57
C SER A 289 -5.04 11.87 -10.31
N PRO A 290 -3.73 11.74 -10.64
CA PRO A 290 -2.98 12.81 -11.31
C PRO A 290 -3.54 13.22 -12.68
N ASP A 291 -4.32 12.36 -13.33
CA ASP A 291 -5.03 12.66 -14.57
C ASP A 291 -6.38 13.39 -14.36
N GLY A 292 -6.83 13.53 -13.11
CA GLY A 292 -8.08 14.19 -12.72
C GLY A 292 -9.34 13.39 -13.04
N LYS A 293 -9.22 12.11 -13.42
CA LYS A 293 -10.35 11.32 -13.90
C LYS A 293 -10.95 10.36 -12.87
N ARG A 294 -10.28 10.16 -11.73
CA ARG A 294 -10.74 9.26 -10.67
C ARG A 294 -10.49 9.85 -9.29
N LEU A 295 -11.47 9.77 -8.43
CA LEU A 295 -11.34 10.14 -7.02
C LEU A 295 -11.46 8.88 -6.16
N TYR A 296 -10.39 8.56 -5.44
CA TYR A 296 -10.37 7.50 -4.42
C TYR A 296 -10.79 8.07 -3.07
N PHE A 297 -11.39 7.25 -2.23
CA PHE A 297 -11.78 7.64 -0.86
C PHE A 297 -12.04 6.41 0.01
N ALA A 298 -12.07 6.59 1.33
CA ALA A 298 -12.49 5.56 2.28
C ALA A 298 -13.95 5.79 2.71
N SER A 299 -14.68 4.70 2.98
CA SER A 299 -16.09 4.77 3.40
C SER A 299 -16.51 3.51 4.16
N ASP A 300 -17.35 3.69 5.20
CA ASP A 300 -18.02 2.64 5.95
C ASP A 300 -19.42 2.29 5.40
N ARG A 301 -19.66 2.58 4.09
CA ARG A 301 -20.94 2.29 3.45
C ARG A 301 -21.29 0.80 3.48
N PRO A 302 -22.59 0.45 3.51
CA PRO A 302 -23.04 -0.93 3.54
C PRO A 302 -22.49 -1.77 2.40
N ASN A 303 -22.35 -3.08 2.65
CA ASN A 303 -21.83 -4.08 1.71
C ASN A 303 -20.34 -3.93 1.37
N GLY A 304 -19.57 -3.31 2.27
CA GLY A 304 -18.11 -3.36 2.27
C GLY A 304 -17.57 -4.68 2.84
N TYR A 305 -16.25 -4.76 2.95
CA TYR A 305 -15.53 -5.92 3.48
C TYR A 305 -15.26 -5.81 4.98
N GLY A 306 -15.19 -4.58 5.51
CA GLY A 306 -14.81 -4.36 6.90
C GLY A 306 -15.37 -3.12 7.55
N GLY A 307 -14.52 -2.38 8.21
CA GLY A 307 -14.82 -1.08 8.79
C GLY A 307 -14.87 -0.01 7.69
N MET A 308 -13.76 0.69 7.50
CA MET A 308 -13.59 1.60 6.36
C MET A 308 -12.97 0.87 5.20
N ASP A 309 -13.65 0.83 4.06
CA ASP A 309 -13.14 0.28 2.80
C ASP A 309 -12.73 1.39 1.83
N LEU A 310 -11.79 1.10 0.93
CA LEU A 310 -11.47 1.98 -0.19
C LEU A 310 -12.43 1.80 -1.35
N TYR A 311 -12.88 2.93 -1.88
CA TYR A 311 -13.74 3.07 -3.04
C TYR A 311 -13.14 4.07 -4.02
N TYR A 312 -13.65 4.06 -5.24
CA TYR A 312 -13.41 5.14 -6.20
C TYR A 312 -14.69 5.54 -6.92
N VAL A 313 -14.69 6.74 -7.47
CA VAL A 313 -15.62 7.24 -8.48
C VAL A 313 -14.84 7.74 -9.68
N ASP A 314 -15.33 7.46 -10.88
CA ASP A 314 -14.79 8.06 -12.10
C ASP A 314 -15.43 9.44 -12.34
N ILE A 315 -14.63 10.35 -12.87
CA ILE A 315 -15.04 11.74 -13.13
C ILE A 315 -15.09 11.96 -14.65
N VAL A 316 -16.29 12.18 -15.17
CA VAL A 316 -16.53 12.44 -16.60
C VAL A 316 -17.34 13.73 -16.71
N ASN A 317 -16.84 14.71 -17.45
CA ASN A 317 -17.53 16.01 -17.63
C ASN A 317 -17.95 16.66 -16.29
N ASN A 318 -17.07 16.59 -15.29
CA ASN A 318 -17.30 17.11 -13.92
C ASN A 318 -18.43 16.41 -13.12
N GLN A 319 -18.90 15.26 -13.60
CA GLN A 319 -19.88 14.40 -12.92
C GLN A 319 -19.18 13.16 -12.38
N PHE A 320 -19.67 12.66 -11.24
CA PHE A 320 -19.13 11.49 -10.55
C PHE A 320 -19.98 10.26 -10.86
N SER A 321 -19.32 9.15 -11.15
CA SER A 321 -19.97 7.83 -11.25
C SER A 321 -20.52 7.36 -9.90
N THR A 322 -21.25 6.25 -9.91
CA THR A 322 -21.52 5.49 -8.69
C THR A 322 -20.21 4.97 -8.09
N PRO A 323 -20.06 5.00 -6.75
CA PRO A 323 -18.88 4.44 -6.08
C PRO A 323 -18.68 2.95 -6.35
N VAL A 324 -17.43 2.59 -6.61
CA VAL A 324 -16.99 1.21 -6.83
C VAL A 324 -16.01 0.82 -5.74
N ASN A 325 -16.27 -0.29 -5.03
CA ASN A 325 -15.36 -0.85 -4.03
C ASN A 325 -14.11 -1.44 -4.71
N LEU A 326 -12.91 -1.24 -4.16
CA LEU A 326 -11.67 -1.77 -4.73
C LEU A 326 -11.54 -3.29 -4.63
N GLY A 327 -12.42 -3.94 -3.89
CA GLY A 327 -12.45 -5.39 -3.77
C GLY A 327 -11.51 -5.97 -2.70
N PRO A 328 -11.51 -7.31 -2.54
CA PRO A 328 -10.84 -7.99 -1.43
C PRO A 328 -9.31 -8.06 -1.57
N ASP A 329 -8.76 -7.72 -2.72
CA ASP A 329 -7.30 -7.63 -2.88
C ASP A 329 -6.74 -6.42 -2.09
N VAL A 330 -7.54 -5.35 -1.95
CA VAL A 330 -7.21 -4.13 -1.22
C VAL A 330 -7.89 -4.11 0.14
N ASN A 331 -9.22 -4.26 0.16
CA ASN A 331 -10.05 -4.13 1.36
C ASN A 331 -10.07 -5.41 2.20
N THR A 332 -10.19 -5.25 3.50
CA THR A 332 -10.16 -6.34 4.49
C THR A 332 -11.31 -6.20 5.50
N ALA A 333 -11.34 -7.05 6.51
CA ALA A 333 -12.26 -6.87 7.64
C ALA A 333 -11.88 -5.72 8.59
N GLY A 334 -10.72 -5.10 8.36
CA GLY A 334 -10.25 -3.92 9.11
C GLY A 334 -10.68 -2.61 8.47
N ASP A 335 -9.84 -1.60 8.67
CA ASP A 335 -9.98 -0.28 8.05
C ASP A 335 -8.90 -0.09 7.00
N GLU A 336 -9.28 0.29 5.81
CA GLU A 336 -8.43 0.79 4.75
C GLU A 336 -8.73 2.28 4.53
N VAL A 337 -7.73 3.12 4.79
CA VAL A 337 -7.90 4.58 4.86
C VAL A 337 -6.71 5.32 4.24
N PHE A 338 -6.81 6.65 4.11
CA PHE A 338 -5.77 7.52 3.58
C PHE A 338 -5.24 7.08 2.21
N PRO A 339 -6.11 6.85 1.20
CA PRO A 339 -5.63 6.56 -0.14
C PRO A 339 -4.81 7.74 -0.66
N TYR A 340 -3.73 7.44 -1.40
CA TYR A 340 -2.92 8.40 -2.14
C TYR A 340 -2.63 7.82 -3.53
N SER A 341 -3.27 8.39 -4.55
CA SER A 341 -3.06 8.00 -5.95
C SER A 341 -1.77 8.63 -6.47
N PHE A 342 -0.76 7.81 -6.68
CA PHE A 342 0.52 8.25 -7.22
C PHE A 342 0.49 8.42 -8.75
N ASP A 343 -0.17 7.49 -9.41
CA ASP A 343 -0.49 7.49 -10.84
C ASP A 343 -1.75 6.65 -11.12
N THR A 344 -1.97 6.20 -12.35
CA THR A 344 -3.15 5.39 -12.72
C THR A 344 -3.07 3.93 -12.29
N GLU A 345 -1.88 3.45 -11.92
CA GLU A 345 -1.60 2.05 -11.60
C GLU A 345 -1.22 1.84 -10.13
N HIS A 346 -0.74 2.88 -9.45
CA HIS A 346 -0.21 2.79 -8.10
C HIS A 346 -1.03 3.63 -7.11
N LEU A 347 -1.54 2.96 -6.08
CA LEU A 347 -2.30 3.55 -4.99
C LEU A 347 -1.65 3.19 -3.66
N PHE A 348 -1.25 4.19 -2.88
CA PHE A 348 -0.88 3.98 -1.48
C PHE A 348 -2.10 4.10 -0.59
N TYR A 349 -2.08 3.40 0.53
CA TYR A 349 -3.13 3.49 1.55
C TYR A 349 -2.62 2.97 2.88
N SER A 350 -3.35 3.24 3.95
CA SER A 350 -3.04 2.68 5.26
C SER A 350 -4.08 1.66 5.66
N SER A 351 -3.65 0.55 6.23
CA SER A 351 -4.55 -0.53 6.68
C SER A 351 -4.13 -1.07 8.05
N ASN A 352 -5.13 -1.37 8.85
CA ASN A 352 -5.00 -2.15 10.07
C ASN A 352 -5.54 -3.59 9.92
N GLY A 353 -6.00 -3.96 8.73
CA GLY A 353 -6.57 -5.27 8.41
C GLY A 353 -5.61 -6.23 7.71
N LYS A 354 -4.53 -5.68 7.12
CA LYS A 354 -3.48 -6.46 6.45
C LYS A 354 -2.31 -6.74 7.39
N ASP A 355 -1.47 -7.69 7.00
CA ASP A 355 -0.23 -7.97 7.70
C ASP A 355 0.78 -6.83 7.51
N GLY A 356 1.07 -6.12 8.55
CA GLY A 356 2.03 -5.05 8.64
C GLY A 356 2.98 -5.21 9.82
N LEU A 357 3.64 -4.14 10.25
CA LEU A 357 4.56 -4.10 11.40
C LEU A 357 3.87 -3.57 12.66
N GLY A 358 2.85 -2.76 12.49
CA GLY A 358 2.22 -2.00 13.55
C GLY A 358 0.71 -2.21 13.68
N LYS A 359 0.07 -1.15 14.13
CA LYS A 359 -1.38 -1.07 14.24
C LYS A 359 -2.01 -0.73 12.91
N MET A 360 -1.60 0.41 12.36
CA MET A 360 -1.95 0.84 11.01
C MET A 360 -0.65 1.01 10.21
N ASP A 361 -0.56 0.36 9.08
CA ASP A 361 0.62 0.35 8.24
C ASP A 361 0.32 0.84 6.83
N ILE A 362 1.33 1.40 6.18
CA ILE A 362 1.24 1.92 4.82
C ILE A 362 1.55 0.80 3.83
N PHE A 363 0.65 0.65 2.84
CA PHE A 363 0.74 -0.31 1.75
C PHE A 363 0.77 0.39 0.40
N LEU A 364 1.39 -0.26 -0.58
CA LEU A 364 1.25 0.03 -2.00
C LEU A 364 0.33 -1.00 -2.63
N ALA A 365 -0.70 -0.57 -3.34
CA ALA A 365 -1.48 -1.38 -4.26
C ALA A 365 -1.08 -1.05 -5.71
N GLU A 366 -0.72 -2.06 -6.48
CA GLU A 366 -0.39 -1.97 -7.90
C GLU A 366 -1.50 -2.62 -8.71
N HIS A 367 -2.07 -1.86 -9.65
CA HIS A 367 -3.13 -2.35 -10.53
C HIS A 367 -2.52 -3.23 -11.63
N ARG A 368 -2.94 -4.49 -11.69
CA ARG A 368 -2.47 -5.47 -12.68
C ARG A 368 -3.48 -5.65 -13.82
N ILE A 369 -3.03 -6.29 -14.88
CA ILE A 369 -3.89 -6.76 -15.96
C ILE A 369 -5.03 -7.59 -15.35
N GLU A 370 -6.24 -7.54 -15.91
CA GLU A 370 -7.44 -8.20 -15.43
C GLU A 370 -8.16 -7.56 -14.22
N LYS A 371 -7.93 -6.27 -13.95
CA LYS A 371 -8.57 -5.50 -12.87
C LYS A 371 -8.28 -6.02 -11.44
N ARG A 372 -7.17 -6.72 -11.26
CA ARG A 372 -6.70 -7.16 -9.94
C ARG A 372 -5.69 -6.19 -9.37
N TRP A 373 -5.67 -6.11 -8.04
CA TRP A 373 -4.69 -5.35 -7.28
C TRP A 373 -3.70 -6.31 -6.62
N GLU A 374 -2.42 -6.02 -6.74
CA GLU A 374 -1.38 -6.66 -5.96
C GLU A 374 -0.91 -5.69 -4.88
N THR A 375 -0.82 -6.15 -3.62
CA THR A 375 -0.53 -5.27 -2.49
C THR A 375 0.78 -5.60 -1.82
N PHE A 376 1.53 -4.56 -1.46
CA PHE A 376 2.87 -4.65 -0.86
C PHE A 376 2.92 -3.78 0.39
N VAL A 377 3.38 -4.34 1.50
CA VAL A 377 3.65 -3.58 2.72
C VAL A 377 4.94 -2.78 2.54
N LEU A 378 4.94 -1.50 2.92
CA LEU A 378 6.17 -0.71 2.95
C LEU A 378 7.05 -1.15 4.13
N GLY A 379 8.38 -0.98 3.96
CA GLY A 379 9.34 -1.51 4.90
C GLY A 379 9.42 -0.78 6.24
N LYS A 380 10.21 -1.37 7.14
CA LYS A 380 10.40 -0.94 8.55
C LYS A 380 10.97 0.47 8.76
N SER A 381 11.45 1.13 7.74
CA SER A 381 11.83 2.55 7.85
C SER A 381 10.58 3.43 7.86
N ILE A 382 9.60 3.10 7.01
CA ILE A 382 8.35 3.84 6.86
C ILE A 382 7.33 3.34 7.87
N ASN A 383 7.07 2.04 7.92
CA ASN A 383 6.18 1.43 8.90
C ASN A 383 6.90 1.13 10.21
N SER A 384 6.23 1.35 11.32
CA SER A 384 6.72 1.14 12.69
C SER A 384 5.82 0.16 13.45
N SER A 385 6.01 -0.01 14.74
CA SER A 385 5.10 -0.78 15.60
C SER A 385 3.83 0.00 16.01
N GLN A 386 3.68 1.24 15.56
CA GLN A 386 2.58 2.13 15.88
C GLN A 386 1.72 2.38 14.63
N ASP A 387 0.93 3.47 14.64
CA ASP A 387 0.16 3.87 13.48
C ASP A 387 1.05 4.67 12.52
N ASP A 388 1.08 4.26 11.26
CA ASP A 388 1.76 4.94 10.16
C ASP A 388 0.75 5.17 9.02
N PHE A 389 0.52 6.43 8.64
CA PHE A 389 -0.58 6.77 7.76
C PHE A 389 -0.36 8.09 7.00
N SER A 390 -1.34 8.49 6.18
CA SER A 390 -1.32 9.76 5.43
C SER A 390 -0.07 9.92 4.57
N PHE A 391 0.29 8.85 3.86
CA PHE A 391 1.46 8.79 2.99
C PHE A 391 1.29 9.65 1.73
N GLY A 392 2.40 10.20 1.24
CA GLY A 392 2.48 10.86 -0.04
C GLY A 392 3.91 10.98 -0.56
N LEU A 393 4.03 11.22 -1.86
CA LEU A 393 5.31 11.42 -2.56
C LEU A 393 5.27 12.71 -3.37
N ASN A 394 6.33 13.49 -3.31
CA ASN A 394 6.56 14.58 -4.25
C ASN A 394 7.69 14.19 -5.21
N LYS A 395 7.33 13.92 -6.46
CA LYS A 395 8.26 13.49 -7.52
C LYS A 395 9.33 14.53 -7.83
N THR A 396 8.97 15.79 -7.85
CA THR A 396 9.88 16.90 -8.18
C THR A 396 10.98 17.06 -7.14
N LEU A 397 10.64 16.80 -5.87
CA LEU A 397 11.57 16.92 -4.75
C LEU A 397 12.29 15.61 -4.41
N ASN A 398 11.92 14.49 -5.04
CA ASN A 398 12.32 13.16 -4.59
C ASN A 398 12.12 12.98 -3.08
N LEU A 399 10.95 13.36 -2.60
CA LEU A 399 10.61 13.40 -1.18
C LEU A 399 9.36 12.59 -0.90
N GLY A 400 9.44 11.68 0.06
CA GLY A 400 8.28 11.05 0.67
C GLY A 400 7.93 11.70 2.01
N PHE A 401 6.65 11.63 2.38
CA PHE A 401 6.14 12.13 3.66
C PHE A 401 5.01 11.23 4.15
N PHE A 402 4.83 11.19 5.45
CA PHE A 402 3.74 10.46 6.11
C PHE A 402 3.55 10.98 7.53
N ALA A 403 2.48 10.57 8.20
CA ALA A 403 2.24 10.81 9.61
C ALA A 403 2.42 9.53 10.42
N SER A 404 2.87 9.67 11.67
CA SER A 404 3.07 8.54 12.57
C SER A 404 3.04 8.97 14.04
N ASN A 405 2.52 8.09 14.89
CA ASN A 405 2.63 8.23 16.35
C ASN A 405 3.74 7.36 16.97
N ARG A 406 4.80 7.11 16.17
CA ARG A 406 5.97 6.36 16.61
C ARG A 406 6.71 7.03 17.78
N ALA A 407 7.39 6.22 18.57
CA ALA A 407 8.19 6.74 19.70
C ALA A 407 9.25 7.76 19.24
N GLY A 408 9.42 8.82 20.03
CA GLY A 408 10.38 9.90 19.76
C GLY A 408 9.79 11.09 19.00
N GLY A 409 8.50 11.09 18.68
CA GLY A 409 7.77 12.23 18.19
C GLY A 409 7.54 13.31 19.27
N LYS A 410 6.89 14.40 18.89
CA LYS A 410 6.53 15.51 19.80
C LYS A 410 5.09 15.45 20.26
N GLY A 411 4.18 15.08 19.36
CA GLY A 411 2.75 14.92 19.60
C GLY A 411 2.31 13.46 19.68
N GLN A 412 1.06 13.22 19.42
CA GLN A 412 0.56 11.87 19.19
C GLN A 412 0.82 11.47 17.74
N ASP A 413 0.39 12.32 16.78
CA ASP A 413 0.63 12.14 15.37
C ASP A 413 1.58 13.25 14.88
N ASP A 414 2.74 12.87 14.37
CA ASP A 414 3.75 13.77 13.86
C ASP A 414 4.01 13.56 12.36
N LEU A 415 4.37 14.63 11.66
CA LEU A 415 4.80 14.60 10.27
C LEU A 415 6.25 14.18 10.14
N TYR A 416 6.51 13.20 9.28
CA TYR A 416 7.83 12.70 8.93
C TYR A 416 8.09 12.83 7.43
N THR A 417 9.37 12.97 7.09
CA THR A 417 9.84 12.98 5.70
C THR A 417 10.99 12.00 5.50
N PHE A 418 11.18 11.58 4.28
CA PHE A 418 12.32 10.77 3.86
C PHE A 418 12.72 11.07 2.41
N PRO A 419 14.03 11.04 2.09
CA PRO A 419 14.48 11.15 0.70
C PRO A 419 14.07 9.88 -0.07
N PHE A 420 13.41 10.06 -1.20
CA PHE A 420 13.06 8.99 -2.11
C PHE A 420 14.02 9.03 -3.30
N LYS A 421 14.97 8.09 -3.36
CA LYS A 421 15.94 7.97 -4.47
C LYS A 421 15.79 6.62 -5.13
N ALA A 422 15.93 6.62 -6.46
CA ALA A 422 16.11 5.40 -7.22
C ALA A 422 17.44 4.73 -6.88
N GLU A 423 17.43 3.49 -6.44
CA GLU A 423 18.62 2.63 -6.48
C GLU A 423 18.56 1.79 -7.74
N ILE A 424 19.49 2.02 -8.65
CA ILE A 424 19.58 1.31 -9.91
C ILE A 424 20.68 0.26 -9.81
N SER A 425 20.38 -1.00 -10.08
CA SER A 425 21.36 -2.08 -10.18
C SER A 425 21.01 -2.98 -11.35
N GLY A 426 21.90 -3.06 -12.34
CA GLY A 426 21.78 -3.99 -13.45
C GLY A 426 22.30 -5.40 -13.08
N LEU A 427 21.66 -6.42 -13.61
CA LEU A 427 22.10 -7.82 -13.57
C LEU A 427 22.52 -8.29 -14.95
N GLU A 428 23.38 -9.30 -14.99
CA GLU A 428 23.81 -9.88 -16.28
C GLU A 428 22.68 -10.71 -16.91
N ASP A 429 22.58 -10.61 -18.25
CA ASP A 429 21.66 -11.37 -19.08
C ASP A 429 22.42 -12.28 -20.03
N ALA A 430 21.84 -13.44 -20.31
CA ALA A 430 22.38 -14.39 -21.30
C ALA A 430 21.28 -14.92 -22.20
N TYR A 431 21.49 -14.87 -23.49
CA TYR A 431 20.58 -15.37 -24.51
C TYR A 431 21.28 -16.37 -25.42
N ILE A 432 20.57 -17.43 -25.81
CA ILE A 432 21.05 -18.45 -26.77
C ILE A 432 20.20 -18.33 -28.02
N TYR A 433 20.85 -18.30 -29.18
CA TYR A 433 20.18 -18.21 -30.47
C TYR A 433 20.90 -19.03 -31.55
N VAL A 434 20.21 -19.32 -32.65
CA VAL A 434 20.78 -19.99 -33.82
C VAL A 434 21.42 -18.94 -34.72
N PRO A 435 22.70 -19.08 -35.12
CA PRO A 435 23.41 -18.03 -35.86
C PRO A 435 22.81 -17.62 -37.21
N SER A 436 22.00 -18.47 -37.82
CA SER A 436 21.31 -18.15 -39.09
C SER A 436 20.08 -17.25 -38.92
N ASP A 437 19.60 -17.10 -37.70
CA ASP A 437 18.39 -16.35 -37.40
C ASP A 437 18.70 -14.98 -36.80
N THR A 438 17.63 -14.17 -36.60
CA THR A 438 17.69 -12.94 -35.81
C THR A 438 17.17 -13.25 -34.42
N LEU A 439 17.99 -12.99 -33.40
CA LEU A 439 17.52 -13.03 -32.03
C LEU A 439 16.60 -11.84 -31.77
N VAL A 440 15.35 -12.12 -31.44
CA VAL A 440 14.34 -11.12 -31.10
C VAL A 440 14.03 -11.22 -29.60
N VAL A 441 14.37 -10.18 -28.84
CA VAL A 441 14.05 -10.07 -27.43
C VAL A 441 12.98 -9.01 -27.22
N ALA A 442 11.86 -9.43 -26.68
CA ALA A 442 10.66 -8.60 -26.50
C ALA A 442 10.84 -7.50 -25.43
N THR A 443 9.85 -6.65 -25.28
CA THR A 443 9.80 -5.61 -24.24
C THR A 443 10.15 -6.14 -22.87
N ASN A 444 10.91 -5.37 -22.11
CA ASN A 444 11.49 -5.70 -20.81
C ASN A 444 12.58 -6.80 -20.84
N GLY A 445 13.04 -7.25 -22.00
CA GLY A 445 14.02 -8.31 -22.15
C GLY A 445 15.17 -8.22 -21.15
N VAL A 446 16.17 -7.36 -21.43
CA VAL A 446 17.32 -7.16 -20.51
C VAL A 446 16.94 -6.53 -19.17
N LEU A 447 15.79 -5.86 -19.06
CA LEU A 447 15.32 -5.27 -17.82
C LEU A 447 14.53 -6.23 -16.92
N GLN A 448 14.22 -7.43 -17.38
CA GLN A 448 13.28 -8.31 -16.68
C GLN A 448 13.81 -8.79 -15.32
N ASN A 449 15.07 -9.23 -15.28
CA ASN A 449 15.73 -9.65 -14.05
C ASN A 449 16.08 -8.44 -13.15
N ASP A 450 16.48 -7.30 -13.74
CA ASP A 450 16.75 -6.05 -13.04
C ASP A 450 15.50 -5.53 -12.32
N ILE A 451 14.39 -5.39 -13.04
CA ILE A 451 13.10 -4.94 -12.48
C ILE A 451 12.67 -5.87 -11.35
N LYS A 452 12.80 -7.19 -11.54
CA LYS A 452 12.44 -8.16 -10.50
C LYS A 452 13.30 -7.99 -9.26
N ALA A 453 14.61 -7.89 -9.41
CA ALA A 453 15.55 -7.74 -8.30
C ALA A 453 15.31 -6.45 -7.51
N MET A 454 15.04 -5.34 -8.21
CA MET A 454 14.73 -4.06 -7.59
C MET A 454 13.39 -4.11 -6.83
N ASN A 455 12.34 -4.60 -7.47
CA ASN A 455 11.01 -4.70 -6.89
C ASN A 455 10.95 -5.64 -5.69
N ASP A 456 11.76 -6.71 -5.70
CA ASP A 456 11.87 -7.65 -4.59
C ASP A 456 12.53 -7.04 -3.33
N LYS A 457 13.35 -5.99 -3.51
CA LYS A 457 14.00 -5.29 -2.39
C LYS A 457 13.09 -4.27 -1.73
N ASP A 458 12.38 -3.46 -2.52
CA ASP A 458 11.62 -2.32 -2.01
C ASP A 458 10.39 -2.03 -2.90
N PRO A 459 9.17 -2.05 -2.34
CA PRO A 459 7.97 -1.70 -3.08
C PRO A 459 8.01 -0.32 -3.75
N LEU A 460 8.70 0.67 -3.18
CA LEU A 460 8.80 2.01 -3.78
C LEU A 460 9.61 2.02 -5.08
N GLN A 461 10.49 1.05 -5.30
CA GLN A 461 11.23 0.91 -6.56
C GLN A 461 10.30 0.56 -7.75
N ARG A 462 9.09 0.06 -7.48
CA ARG A 462 8.08 -0.23 -8.51
C ARG A 462 7.58 1.02 -9.23
N LEU A 463 7.63 2.16 -8.56
CA LEU A 463 7.18 3.46 -9.07
C LEU A 463 8.15 4.08 -10.10
N LEU A 464 9.36 3.56 -10.18
CA LEU A 464 10.40 4.15 -10.99
C LEU A 464 10.30 3.67 -12.44
N PRO A 465 10.39 4.55 -13.41
CA PRO A 465 10.53 4.15 -14.80
C PRO A 465 11.82 3.36 -14.97
N LYS A 466 11.75 2.23 -15.67
CA LYS A 466 12.89 1.39 -16.00
C LYS A 466 13.25 1.65 -17.46
N ALA A 467 14.46 2.08 -17.70
CA ALA A 467 14.97 2.30 -19.04
C ALA A 467 16.40 1.79 -19.16
N ALA A 468 16.69 1.06 -20.24
CA ALA A 468 18.03 0.59 -20.55
C ALA A 468 18.71 1.52 -21.54
N ILE A 469 19.99 1.78 -21.31
CA ILE A 469 20.85 2.58 -22.20
C ILE A 469 22.00 1.70 -22.64
N GLN A 470 22.16 1.51 -23.98
CA GLN A 470 23.30 0.80 -24.53
C GLN A 470 24.62 1.55 -24.27
N LEU A 471 25.60 0.86 -23.71
CA LEU A 471 26.91 1.43 -23.37
C LEU A 471 28.02 0.95 -24.33
N SER A 472 27.86 -0.22 -24.97
CA SER A 472 28.81 -0.74 -25.92
C SER A 472 28.14 -1.43 -27.10
N GLU A 473 28.85 -1.48 -28.24
CA GLU A 473 28.43 -2.20 -29.42
C GLU A 473 28.83 -3.69 -29.34
N THR A 474 28.15 -4.50 -30.14
CA THR A 474 28.52 -5.90 -30.37
C THR A 474 29.70 -6.01 -31.35
N LYS A 475 30.50 -7.09 -31.26
CA LYS A 475 31.68 -7.29 -32.10
C LYS A 475 31.40 -8.16 -33.34
N ASN A 476 30.50 -9.12 -33.20
CA ASN A 476 30.29 -10.19 -34.20
C ASN A 476 28.91 -10.13 -34.84
N GLY A 477 28.20 -9.01 -34.70
CA GLY A 477 26.85 -8.85 -35.22
C GLY A 477 26.33 -7.42 -35.17
N SER A 478 25.15 -7.23 -35.72
CA SER A 478 24.42 -5.97 -35.65
C SER A 478 23.36 -6.04 -34.52
N LEU A 479 23.34 -5.02 -33.68
CA LEU A 479 22.39 -4.87 -32.58
C LEU A 479 21.49 -3.67 -32.82
N THR A 480 20.20 -3.85 -32.67
CA THR A 480 19.24 -2.74 -32.55
C THR A 480 18.68 -2.82 -31.15
N PHE A 481 19.00 -1.85 -30.29
CA PHE A 481 18.65 -1.83 -28.89
C PHE A 481 17.66 -0.70 -28.58
N ASN A 482 16.62 -0.98 -27.77
CA ASN A 482 15.60 -0.03 -27.39
C ASN A 482 15.63 0.25 -25.87
N SER A 483 15.26 1.45 -25.48
CA SER A 483 15.26 1.88 -24.08
C SER A 483 14.31 1.07 -23.17
N ASN A 484 13.33 0.38 -23.72
CA ASN A 484 12.46 -0.54 -22.99
C ASN A 484 13.08 -1.94 -22.76
N GLY A 485 14.37 -2.12 -23.02
CA GLY A 485 15.10 -3.38 -22.84
C GLY A 485 14.90 -4.42 -23.95
N SER A 486 14.07 -4.14 -24.95
CA SER A 486 13.96 -5.01 -26.14
C SER A 486 15.12 -4.80 -27.09
N PHE A 487 15.50 -5.86 -27.83
CA PHE A 487 16.49 -5.72 -28.84
C PHE A 487 16.38 -6.77 -29.97
N LEU A 488 16.99 -6.45 -31.10
CA LEU A 488 17.21 -7.36 -32.22
C LEU A 488 18.72 -7.55 -32.39
N TYR A 489 19.16 -8.76 -32.46
CA TYR A 489 20.58 -9.08 -32.75
C TYR A 489 20.67 -10.05 -33.92
N LYS A 490 21.55 -9.74 -34.88
CA LYS A 490 21.86 -10.60 -36.02
C LYS A 490 23.38 -10.80 -36.14
N SER A 491 23.84 -12.05 -36.00
CA SER A 491 25.26 -12.37 -36.18
C SER A 491 25.69 -12.16 -37.61
N THR A 492 26.92 -11.66 -37.79
CA THR A 492 27.62 -11.59 -39.08
C THR A 492 28.52 -12.80 -39.30
N GLN A 493 28.63 -13.71 -38.33
CA GLN A 493 29.47 -14.89 -38.39
C GLN A 493 28.64 -16.16 -38.42
N ALA A 494 29.10 -17.14 -39.25
CA ALA A 494 28.38 -18.41 -39.46
C ALA A 494 28.64 -19.47 -38.38
N LEU A 495 29.58 -19.25 -37.45
CA LEU A 495 29.97 -20.20 -36.40
C LEU A 495 29.56 -19.70 -35.03
N SER A 496 29.32 -20.62 -34.10
CA SER A 496 28.97 -20.33 -32.72
C SER A 496 30.03 -19.50 -32.02
N THR A 497 29.84 -18.20 -31.93
CA THR A 497 30.68 -17.26 -31.19
C THR A 497 29.88 -16.62 -30.10
N ILE A 498 30.56 -16.28 -28.99
CA ILE A 498 29.99 -15.44 -27.96
C ILE A 498 30.14 -13.99 -28.42
N ASP A 499 29.07 -13.26 -28.44
CA ASP A 499 29.09 -11.81 -28.57
C ASP A 499 28.48 -11.17 -27.32
N SER A 500 28.81 -9.93 -27.07
CA SER A 500 28.35 -9.22 -25.87
C SER A 500 28.21 -7.74 -26.12
N PHE A 501 27.30 -7.11 -25.41
CA PHE A 501 27.19 -5.67 -25.27
C PHE A 501 26.95 -5.31 -23.81
N ALA A 502 27.24 -4.08 -23.43
CA ALA A 502 26.94 -3.54 -22.11
C ALA A 502 25.78 -2.56 -22.20
N TYR A 503 24.99 -2.56 -21.17
CA TYR A 503 23.91 -1.57 -20.96
C TYR A 503 23.90 -1.08 -19.52
N ALA A 504 23.25 0.07 -19.28
CA ALA A 504 22.92 0.58 -17.96
C ALA A 504 21.40 0.69 -17.82
N VAL A 505 20.92 0.53 -16.59
CA VAL A 505 19.50 0.66 -16.22
C VAL A 505 19.28 1.99 -15.54
#